data_679e6c8f4f7eac81a3140f86ac3da7b6
#
_entry.id   679e6c8f4f7eac81a3140f86ac3da7b6
#
_cell.length_a   1.000
_cell.length_b   1.000
_cell.length_c   1.000
_cell.angle_alpha   90.00
_cell.angle_beta   90.00
_cell.angle_gamma   90.00
#
_symmetry.space_group_name_H-M   'P 1'
#
loop_
_entity.id
_entity.type
_entity.pdbx_description
1 polymer ?
#
loop_
_entity_poly.entity_id
_entity_poly.type
_entity_poly.pdbx_seq_one_letter_code
_entity_poly.pdbx_strand_id
1 'polypeptide(L)'
;MQAIEIVRFDNSLLNVHEASVAQDIRVLYEEYPDFMPLWVEDILGIPSADTAYLEEALPEFLNDTVYGFKQTNAKEQEVFADITDLQHAISKGFTRIQHLYPETEIPTMYLFISGFNAPVYFNDELIGIGADMYLGSDYEYYNRVVYEYQKQTMRKECIPVDVVSAYLFRTLPYTSTKSRLLDQMLYRGKVMYLVAQIFDDLPGYEVMGWTKEQWNWCVQNERAIWHVVMDKRDLFKTESLILTGYLNDGPFTSEVSQDAPGRLGIWLGWRIAESYMTHNEDVTLQELMAEGDAQKILELSLYKP
;
A
#
# COMPACT_ATOMS: atom_id res chain seq x y z
N MET A 1 -5.96 -13.96 18.81
CA MET A 1 -6.10 -13.11 17.60
C MET A 1 -7.49 -12.50 17.62
N GLN A 2 -7.60 -11.19 17.60
CA GLN A 2 -8.87 -10.49 17.45
C GLN A 2 -9.28 -10.61 15.98
N ALA A 3 -10.49 -11.07 15.71
CA ALA A 3 -11.02 -11.10 14.34
C ALA A 3 -11.36 -9.68 13.90
N ILE A 4 -10.80 -9.25 12.77
CA ILE A 4 -11.11 -7.97 12.14
C ILE A 4 -12.22 -8.20 11.13
N GLU A 5 -13.31 -7.48 11.30
CA GLU A 5 -14.40 -7.45 10.34
C GLU A 5 -14.13 -6.35 9.30
N ILE A 6 -14.32 -6.70 8.03
CA ILE A 6 -14.27 -5.74 6.92
C ILE A 6 -15.69 -5.46 6.49
N VAL A 7 -16.12 -4.21 6.65
CA VAL A 7 -17.45 -3.75 6.28
C VAL A 7 -17.56 -3.73 4.76
N ARG A 8 -18.60 -4.38 4.22
CA ARG A 8 -18.86 -4.53 2.78
C ARG A 8 -19.67 -3.35 2.24
N PHE A 9 -19.06 -2.17 2.26
CA PHE A 9 -19.70 -0.97 1.68
C PHE A 9 -19.92 -1.12 0.17
N ASP A 10 -19.01 -1.83 -0.53
CA ASP A 10 -19.16 -2.22 -1.94
C ASP A 10 -20.51 -2.91 -2.22
N ASN A 11 -20.90 -3.88 -1.38
CA ASN A 11 -22.17 -4.59 -1.54
C ASN A 11 -23.37 -3.65 -1.36
N SER A 12 -23.34 -2.76 -0.36
CA SER A 12 -24.43 -1.82 -0.11
C SER A 12 -24.54 -0.80 -1.25
N LEU A 13 -23.40 -0.35 -1.77
CA LEU A 13 -23.35 0.58 -2.90
C LEU A 13 -23.98 -0.03 -4.18
N LEU A 14 -23.71 -1.31 -4.47
CA LEU A 14 -24.24 -2.00 -5.64
C LEU A 14 -25.76 -2.31 -5.54
N ASN A 15 -26.36 -2.12 -4.38
CA ASN A 15 -27.81 -2.21 -4.19
C ASN A 15 -28.55 -0.88 -4.45
N VAL A 16 -27.86 0.17 -4.86
CA VAL A 16 -28.47 1.44 -5.27
C VAL A 16 -29.17 1.27 -6.61
N HIS A 17 -30.43 1.67 -6.68
CA HIS A 17 -31.27 1.54 -7.87
C HIS A 17 -31.70 2.92 -8.38
N GLU A 18 -31.65 3.13 -9.67
CA GLU A 18 -32.05 4.41 -10.31
C GLU A 18 -33.46 4.87 -9.88
N ALA A 19 -34.42 3.94 -9.75
CA ALA A 19 -35.80 4.25 -9.37
C ALA A 19 -35.95 4.71 -7.90
N SER A 20 -34.98 4.42 -7.01
CA SER A 20 -35.03 4.73 -5.59
C SER A 20 -33.78 5.47 -5.10
N VAL A 21 -32.94 5.99 -6.00
CA VAL A 21 -31.60 6.53 -5.73
C VAL A 21 -31.56 7.51 -4.55
N ALA A 22 -32.50 8.46 -4.47
CA ALA A 22 -32.57 9.42 -3.38
C ALA A 22 -32.83 8.77 -2.02
N GLN A 23 -33.60 7.69 -1.99
CA GLN A 23 -33.85 6.92 -0.77
C GLN A 23 -32.65 6.05 -0.41
N ASP A 24 -32.06 5.37 -1.40
CA ASP A 24 -30.92 4.47 -1.21
C ASP A 24 -29.69 5.26 -0.73
N ILE A 25 -29.43 6.45 -1.28
CA ILE A 25 -28.37 7.36 -0.79
C ILE A 25 -28.60 7.74 0.69
N ARG A 26 -29.84 8.05 1.08
CA ARG A 26 -30.13 8.34 2.50
C ARG A 26 -29.84 7.16 3.41
N VAL A 27 -30.20 5.94 2.99
CA VAL A 27 -29.91 4.71 3.73
C VAL A 27 -28.39 4.52 3.87
N LEU A 28 -27.60 4.76 2.79
CA LEU A 28 -26.15 4.67 2.87
C LEU A 28 -25.54 5.68 3.86
N TYR A 29 -26.03 6.92 3.91
CA TYR A 29 -25.59 7.90 4.91
C TYR A 29 -25.98 7.51 6.35
N GLU A 30 -27.13 6.84 6.54
CA GLU A 30 -27.57 6.36 7.85
C GLU A 30 -26.79 5.13 8.32
N GLU A 31 -26.49 4.20 7.40
CA GLU A 31 -25.74 2.97 7.71
C GLU A 31 -24.22 3.19 7.84
N TYR A 32 -23.68 4.14 7.08
CA TYR A 32 -22.24 4.42 7.00
C TYR A 32 -21.92 5.90 7.26
N PRO A 33 -22.32 6.45 8.42
CA PRO A 33 -22.20 7.89 8.69
C PRO A 33 -20.76 8.41 8.64
N ASP A 34 -19.78 7.57 8.99
CA ASP A 34 -18.36 7.93 9.02
C ASP A 34 -17.68 7.71 7.67
N PHE A 35 -18.16 6.79 6.83
CA PHE A 35 -17.51 6.42 5.57
C PHE A 35 -18.17 7.05 4.34
N MET A 36 -19.49 7.11 4.28
CA MET A 36 -20.21 7.63 3.09
C MET A 36 -19.82 9.08 2.73
N PRO A 37 -19.70 10.04 3.69
CA PRO A 37 -19.24 11.39 3.38
C PRO A 37 -17.84 11.41 2.78
N LEU A 38 -16.89 10.63 3.35
CA LEU A 38 -15.52 10.54 2.86
C LEU A 38 -15.46 9.94 1.45
N TRP A 39 -16.23 8.88 1.20
CA TRP A 39 -16.28 8.26 -0.11
C TRP A 39 -16.80 9.23 -1.17
N VAL A 40 -17.83 10.02 -0.86
CA VAL A 40 -18.41 11.01 -1.78
C VAL A 40 -17.44 12.16 -2.03
N GLU A 41 -16.82 12.71 -0.98
CA GLU A 41 -15.95 13.88 -1.09
C GLU A 41 -14.55 13.52 -1.61
N ASP A 42 -13.89 12.55 -1.00
CA ASP A 42 -12.48 12.27 -1.27
C ASP A 42 -12.28 11.32 -2.47
N ILE A 43 -13.22 10.39 -2.69
CA ILE A 43 -13.10 9.39 -3.77
C ILE A 43 -13.83 9.84 -5.02
N LEU A 44 -15.10 10.26 -4.91
CA LEU A 44 -15.85 10.73 -6.07
C LEU A 44 -15.58 12.21 -6.40
N GLY A 45 -15.02 12.99 -5.48
CA GLY A 45 -14.77 14.42 -5.66
C GLY A 45 -16.04 15.26 -5.72
N ILE A 46 -17.15 14.77 -5.14
CA ILE A 46 -18.45 15.44 -5.10
C ILE A 46 -18.60 16.11 -3.73
N PRO A 47 -18.90 17.43 -3.65
CA PRO A 47 -19.19 18.06 -2.35
C PRO A 47 -20.36 17.33 -1.66
N SER A 48 -20.21 16.94 -0.39
CA SER A 48 -21.23 16.16 0.35
C SER A 48 -22.58 16.88 0.47
N ALA A 49 -22.57 18.22 0.36
CA ALA A 49 -23.79 19.03 0.33
C ALA A 49 -24.57 18.95 -1.00
N ASP A 50 -23.95 18.45 -2.07
CA ASP A 50 -24.57 18.38 -3.41
C ASP A 50 -25.24 17.01 -3.66
N THR A 51 -26.26 16.73 -2.87
CA THR A 51 -27.01 15.46 -2.97
C THR A 51 -27.72 15.32 -4.32
N ALA A 52 -28.14 16.43 -4.93
CA ALA A 52 -28.82 16.40 -6.24
C ALA A 52 -27.87 15.90 -7.35
N TYR A 53 -26.61 16.36 -7.33
CA TYR A 53 -25.60 15.88 -8.26
C TYR A 53 -25.23 14.42 -7.99
N LEU A 54 -25.14 14.03 -6.72
CA LEU A 54 -24.87 12.64 -6.35
C LEU A 54 -26.00 11.70 -6.81
N GLU A 55 -27.28 12.11 -6.71
CA GLU A 55 -28.44 11.34 -7.19
C GLU A 55 -28.40 11.10 -8.71
N GLU A 56 -27.83 12.04 -9.48
CA GLU A 56 -27.64 11.89 -10.93
C GLU A 56 -26.39 11.05 -11.25
N ALA A 57 -25.24 11.37 -10.62
CA ALA A 57 -23.94 10.79 -10.95
C ALA A 57 -23.80 9.33 -10.50
N LEU A 58 -24.37 8.94 -9.37
CA LEU A 58 -24.15 7.61 -8.79
C LEU A 58 -24.69 6.47 -9.65
N PRO A 59 -25.94 6.51 -10.18
CA PRO A 59 -26.42 5.49 -11.11
C PRO A 59 -25.62 5.42 -12.40
N GLU A 60 -25.15 6.57 -12.93
CA GLU A 60 -24.29 6.60 -14.10
C GLU A 60 -22.95 5.92 -13.82
N PHE A 61 -22.31 6.25 -12.70
CA PHE A 61 -21.06 5.63 -12.26
C PHE A 61 -21.20 4.11 -12.14
N LEU A 62 -22.23 3.63 -11.43
CA LEU A 62 -22.39 2.19 -11.18
C LEU A 62 -22.75 1.38 -12.44
N ASN A 63 -23.44 1.99 -13.41
CA ASN A 63 -23.91 1.31 -14.61
C ASN A 63 -23.11 1.64 -15.87
N ASP A 64 -22.06 2.44 -15.76
CA ASP A 64 -21.25 2.81 -16.91
C ASP A 64 -20.63 1.59 -17.59
N THR A 65 -20.83 1.52 -18.92
CA THR A 65 -20.26 0.48 -19.79
C THR A 65 -19.13 0.99 -20.67
N VAL A 66 -18.94 2.30 -20.75
CA VAL A 66 -17.91 2.93 -21.60
C VAL A 66 -16.54 2.79 -20.95
N TYR A 67 -16.45 3.14 -19.67
CA TYR A 67 -15.25 2.98 -18.86
C TYR A 67 -15.17 1.61 -18.19
N GLY A 68 -16.25 0.82 -18.27
CA GLY A 68 -16.30 -0.56 -17.83
C GLY A 68 -16.62 -0.77 -16.35
N PHE A 69 -17.15 0.23 -15.65
CA PHE A 69 -17.49 0.11 -14.22
C PHE A 69 -18.52 -0.99 -13.95
N LYS A 70 -19.52 -1.15 -14.79
CA LYS A 70 -20.51 -2.22 -14.64
C LYS A 70 -19.86 -3.61 -14.69
N GLN A 71 -18.92 -3.84 -15.60
CA GLN A 71 -18.18 -5.10 -15.71
C GLN A 71 -17.21 -5.26 -14.54
N THR A 72 -16.58 -4.18 -14.11
CA THR A 72 -15.70 -4.14 -12.95
C THR A 72 -16.44 -4.52 -11.68
N ASN A 73 -17.61 -3.95 -11.43
CA ASN A 73 -18.46 -4.27 -10.29
C ASN A 73 -18.88 -5.76 -10.28
N ALA A 74 -19.21 -6.32 -11.46
CA ALA A 74 -19.53 -7.73 -11.55
C ALA A 74 -18.31 -8.62 -11.24
N LYS A 75 -17.10 -8.24 -11.71
CA LYS A 75 -15.87 -8.95 -11.41
C LYS A 75 -15.49 -8.84 -9.94
N GLU A 76 -15.69 -7.68 -9.34
CA GLU A 76 -15.49 -7.44 -7.91
C GLU A 76 -16.34 -8.38 -7.06
N GLN A 77 -17.63 -8.51 -7.36
CA GLN A 77 -18.53 -9.43 -6.68
C GLN A 77 -18.08 -10.89 -6.78
N GLU A 78 -17.46 -11.29 -7.90
CA GLU A 78 -16.87 -12.62 -8.06
C GLU A 78 -15.61 -12.78 -7.18
N VAL A 79 -14.66 -11.85 -7.26
CA VAL A 79 -13.36 -11.92 -6.55
C VAL A 79 -13.53 -11.84 -5.04
N PHE A 80 -14.45 -11.00 -4.57
CA PHE A 80 -14.71 -10.75 -3.15
C PHE A 80 -15.98 -11.42 -2.63
N ALA A 81 -16.49 -12.46 -3.32
CA ALA A 81 -17.62 -13.26 -2.84
C ALA A 81 -17.37 -13.88 -1.45
N ASP A 82 -16.14 -14.29 -1.21
CA ASP A 82 -15.63 -14.73 0.10
C ASP A 82 -14.37 -13.95 0.45
N ILE A 83 -14.39 -13.27 1.60
CA ILE A 83 -13.28 -12.48 2.13
C ILE A 83 -12.71 -13.06 3.43
N THR A 84 -13.07 -14.27 3.81
CA THR A 84 -12.65 -14.90 5.07
C THR A 84 -11.13 -14.98 5.18
N ASP A 85 -10.45 -15.44 4.13
CA ASP A 85 -8.98 -15.55 4.11
C ASP A 85 -8.32 -14.16 4.19
N LEU A 86 -8.91 -13.16 3.52
CA LEU A 86 -8.44 -11.76 3.58
C LEU A 86 -8.56 -11.21 5.00
N GLN A 87 -9.71 -11.36 5.64
CA GLN A 87 -9.93 -10.95 7.04
C GLN A 87 -8.97 -11.65 7.99
N HIS A 88 -8.72 -12.93 7.78
CA HIS A 88 -7.77 -13.70 8.58
C HIS A 88 -6.33 -13.18 8.41
N ALA A 89 -5.88 -12.93 7.19
CA ALA A 89 -4.53 -12.44 6.91
C ALA A 89 -4.29 -11.05 7.51
N ILE A 90 -5.25 -10.13 7.36
CA ILE A 90 -5.18 -8.78 7.97
C ILE A 90 -5.19 -8.90 9.50
N SER A 91 -6.07 -9.73 10.08
CA SER A 91 -6.13 -9.96 11.53
C SER A 91 -4.81 -10.49 12.09
N LYS A 92 -4.14 -11.40 11.36
CA LYS A 92 -2.80 -11.90 11.70
C LYS A 92 -1.79 -10.75 11.73
N GLY A 93 -1.79 -9.88 10.71
CA GLY A 93 -0.91 -8.72 10.63
C GLY A 93 -1.10 -7.77 11.82
N PHE A 94 -2.32 -7.35 12.10
CA PHE A 94 -2.61 -6.44 13.22
C PHE A 94 -2.37 -7.07 14.60
N THR A 95 -2.60 -8.37 14.76
CA THR A 95 -2.23 -9.08 16.00
C THR A 95 -0.72 -8.98 16.25
N ARG A 96 0.11 -9.10 15.22
CA ARG A 96 1.57 -8.95 15.35
C ARG A 96 1.98 -7.50 15.60
N ILE A 97 1.29 -6.54 14.99
CA ILE A 97 1.50 -5.11 15.30
C ILE A 97 1.18 -4.84 16.77
N GLN A 98 0.07 -5.34 17.30
CA GLN A 98 -0.30 -5.16 18.71
C GLN A 98 0.68 -5.83 19.69
N HIS A 99 1.36 -6.92 19.30
CA HIS A 99 2.45 -7.48 20.11
C HIS A 99 3.67 -6.54 20.17
N LEU A 100 3.97 -5.83 19.10
CA LEU A 100 5.08 -4.86 19.04
C LEU A 100 4.68 -3.52 19.67
N TYR A 101 3.45 -3.10 19.45
CA TYR A 101 2.88 -1.82 19.88
C TYR A 101 1.52 -2.07 20.56
N PRO A 102 1.51 -2.38 21.87
CA PRO A 102 0.28 -2.80 22.58
C PRO A 102 -0.85 -1.76 22.60
N GLU A 103 -0.52 -0.47 22.47
CA GLU A 103 -1.47 0.63 22.42
C GLU A 103 -2.11 0.83 21.03
N THR A 104 -1.84 -0.09 20.09
CA THR A 104 -2.40 -0.01 18.74
C THR A 104 -3.91 -0.20 18.75
N GLU A 105 -4.63 0.81 18.34
CA GLU A 105 -6.05 0.72 18.00
C GLU A 105 -6.20 0.22 16.57
N ILE A 106 -7.11 -0.72 16.36
CA ILE A 106 -7.38 -1.27 15.03
C ILE A 106 -8.45 -0.41 14.38
N PRO A 107 -8.15 0.26 13.25
CA PRO A 107 -9.12 1.08 12.55
C PRO A 107 -10.27 0.25 11.99
N THR A 108 -11.47 0.86 11.86
CA THR A 108 -12.57 0.24 11.11
C THR A 108 -12.18 0.09 9.65
N MET A 109 -12.47 -1.08 9.06
CA MET A 109 -12.07 -1.38 7.68
C MET A 109 -13.29 -1.50 6.77
N TYR A 110 -13.20 -0.86 5.62
CA TYR A 110 -14.23 -0.88 4.59
C TYR A 110 -13.68 -1.44 3.29
N LEU A 111 -14.41 -2.35 2.66
CA LEU A 111 -14.20 -2.70 1.25
C LEU A 111 -15.13 -1.81 0.41
N PHE A 112 -14.59 -1.11 -0.59
CA PHE A 112 -15.33 -0.12 -1.35
C PHE A 112 -14.92 -0.08 -2.83
N ILE A 113 -15.71 0.58 -3.67
CA ILE A 113 -15.42 0.84 -5.08
C ILE A 113 -14.72 2.20 -5.18
N SER A 114 -13.48 2.22 -5.66
CA SER A 114 -12.65 3.42 -5.73
C SER A 114 -12.73 4.16 -7.07
N GLY A 115 -13.28 3.55 -8.11
CA GLY A 115 -13.21 4.08 -9.47
C GLY A 115 -11.78 4.05 -10.03
N PHE A 116 -10.98 3.07 -9.65
CA PHE A 116 -9.56 2.92 -9.97
C PHE A 116 -8.66 4.05 -9.43
N ASN A 117 -9.08 4.76 -8.39
CA ASN A 117 -8.37 5.91 -7.85
C ASN A 117 -7.46 5.57 -6.66
N ALA A 118 -7.86 4.63 -5.80
CA ALA A 118 -7.15 4.37 -4.55
C ALA A 118 -7.17 2.88 -4.16
N PRO A 119 -6.00 2.20 -4.10
CA PRO A 119 -5.92 0.84 -3.57
C PRO A 119 -6.20 0.79 -2.07
N VAL A 120 -5.64 1.72 -1.31
CA VAL A 120 -5.90 1.88 0.14
C VAL A 120 -6.13 3.35 0.43
N TYR A 121 -7.27 3.67 1.03
CA TYR A 121 -7.57 4.96 1.64
C TYR A 121 -7.33 4.87 3.14
N PHE A 122 -6.79 5.92 3.74
CA PHE A 122 -6.45 5.92 5.15
C PHE A 122 -6.68 7.28 5.79
N ASN A 123 -7.40 7.32 6.92
CA ASN A 123 -7.43 8.45 7.83
C ASN A 123 -7.17 7.98 9.28
N ASP A 124 -7.40 8.83 10.29
CA ASP A 124 -7.06 8.50 11.69
C ASP A 124 -7.98 7.43 12.29
N GLU A 125 -9.17 7.17 11.72
CA GLU A 125 -10.20 6.31 12.31
C GLU A 125 -10.50 5.06 11.48
N LEU A 126 -10.23 5.10 10.16
CA LEU A 126 -10.63 4.02 9.25
C LEU A 126 -9.62 3.75 8.14
N ILE A 127 -9.73 2.55 7.58
CA ILE A 127 -9.03 2.10 6.37
C ILE A 127 -10.07 1.69 5.33
N GLY A 128 -10.00 2.30 4.15
CA GLY A 128 -10.75 1.87 2.98
C GLY A 128 -9.87 1.02 2.05
N ILE A 129 -10.40 -0.08 1.54
CA ILE A 129 -9.75 -0.98 0.59
C ILE A 129 -10.51 -0.89 -0.72
N GLY A 130 -9.87 -0.32 -1.74
CA GLY A 130 -10.47 -0.17 -3.09
C GLY A 130 -10.50 -1.50 -3.82
N ALA A 131 -11.61 -2.22 -3.75
CA ALA A 131 -11.76 -3.57 -4.28
C ALA A 131 -11.47 -3.66 -5.78
N ASP A 132 -11.87 -2.66 -6.54
CA ASP A 132 -11.63 -2.52 -7.97
C ASP A 132 -10.13 -2.41 -8.35
N MET A 133 -9.25 -2.16 -7.38
CA MET A 133 -7.80 -2.17 -7.54
C MET A 133 -7.15 -3.56 -7.37
N TYR A 134 -7.92 -4.63 -7.04
CA TYR A 134 -7.38 -5.94 -6.69
C TYR A 134 -8.11 -7.13 -7.36
N LEU A 135 -8.51 -6.96 -8.62
CA LEU A 135 -9.32 -7.93 -9.37
C LEU A 135 -8.52 -9.05 -10.06
N GLY A 136 -7.20 -9.00 -9.95
CA GLY A 136 -6.26 -9.92 -10.61
C GLY A 136 -5.38 -9.18 -11.63
N SER A 137 -4.10 -9.54 -11.69
CA SER A 137 -3.11 -8.89 -12.56
C SER A 137 -3.44 -8.98 -14.06
N ASP A 138 -4.28 -9.93 -14.44
CA ASP A 138 -4.74 -10.18 -15.81
C ASP A 138 -6.08 -9.53 -16.15
N TYR A 139 -6.67 -8.76 -15.21
CA TYR A 139 -7.94 -8.10 -15.45
C TYR A 139 -7.82 -7.09 -16.60
N GLU A 140 -8.59 -7.31 -17.68
CA GLU A 140 -8.37 -6.64 -18.97
C GLU A 140 -8.54 -5.11 -18.93
N TYR A 141 -9.44 -4.58 -18.06
CA TYR A 141 -9.68 -3.14 -17.95
C TYR A 141 -8.48 -2.38 -17.36
N TYR A 142 -7.60 -3.06 -16.61
CA TYR A 142 -6.36 -2.44 -16.12
C TYR A 142 -5.46 -1.94 -17.27
N ASN A 143 -5.53 -2.54 -18.47
CA ASN A 143 -4.82 -2.04 -19.65
C ASN A 143 -5.17 -0.61 -20.06
N ARG A 144 -6.29 -0.08 -19.56
CA ARG A 144 -6.80 1.27 -19.88
C ARG A 144 -6.49 2.31 -18.80
N VAL A 145 -6.26 1.88 -17.55
CA VAL A 145 -6.25 2.77 -16.38
C VAL A 145 -4.93 2.76 -15.62
N VAL A 146 -4.10 1.70 -15.77
CA VAL A 146 -2.81 1.59 -15.06
C VAL A 146 -1.69 1.15 -15.99
N TYR A 147 -0.45 1.38 -15.56
CA TYR A 147 0.74 0.90 -16.27
C TYR A 147 0.97 -0.61 -16.03
N GLU A 148 1.64 -1.27 -16.97
CA GLU A 148 1.90 -2.71 -16.92
C GLU A 148 2.59 -3.15 -15.62
N TYR A 149 3.59 -2.40 -15.17
CA TYR A 149 4.34 -2.72 -13.94
C TYR A 149 3.51 -2.65 -12.66
N GLN A 150 2.38 -1.92 -12.66
CA GLN A 150 1.50 -1.81 -11.49
C GLN A 150 0.59 -3.03 -11.33
N LYS A 151 0.22 -3.69 -12.42
CA LYS A 151 -0.73 -4.80 -12.41
C LYS A 151 -0.29 -5.98 -11.54
N GLN A 152 1.01 -6.19 -11.39
CA GLN A 152 1.54 -7.33 -10.61
C GLN A 152 1.08 -7.33 -9.15
N THR A 153 0.76 -6.16 -8.58
CA THR A 153 0.26 -6.03 -7.20
C THR A 153 -1.26 -5.89 -7.12
N MET A 154 -1.95 -5.78 -8.26
CA MET A 154 -3.40 -5.57 -8.32
C MET A 154 -4.17 -6.89 -8.20
N ARG A 155 -3.92 -7.65 -7.13
CA ARG A 155 -4.54 -8.93 -6.82
C ARG A 155 -4.85 -9.04 -5.33
N LYS A 156 -5.93 -9.72 -4.98
CA LYS A 156 -6.48 -9.83 -3.61
C LYS A 156 -5.43 -10.20 -2.55
N GLU A 157 -4.46 -11.05 -2.92
CA GLU A 157 -3.41 -11.52 -2.02
C GLU A 157 -2.44 -10.42 -1.58
N CYS A 158 -2.36 -9.31 -2.32
CA CYS A 158 -1.51 -8.17 -1.96
C CYS A 158 -2.14 -7.25 -0.91
N ILE A 159 -3.47 -7.27 -0.75
CA ILE A 159 -4.20 -6.38 0.18
C ILE A 159 -3.65 -6.41 1.61
N PRO A 160 -3.35 -7.58 2.25
CA PRO A 160 -2.86 -7.59 3.63
C PRO A 160 -1.55 -6.82 3.80
N VAL A 161 -0.62 -6.96 2.85
CA VAL A 161 0.67 -6.25 2.84
C VAL A 161 0.45 -4.76 2.63
N ASP A 162 -0.40 -4.38 1.69
CA ASP A 162 -0.68 -2.98 1.37
C ASP A 162 -1.36 -2.25 2.55
N VAL A 163 -2.36 -2.89 3.17
CA VAL A 163 -3.07 -2.35 4.34
C VAL A 163 -2.14 -2.17 5.53
N VAL A 164 -1.32 -3.19 5.85
CA VAL A 164 -0.37 -3.12 6.97
C VAL A 164 0.73 -2.11 6.67
N SER A 165 1.22 -2.05 5.44
CA SER A 165 2.23 -1.05 5.04
C SER A 165 1.69 0.37 5.17
N ALA A 166 0.48 0.64 4.65
CA ALA A 166 -0.17 1.95 4.75
C ALA A 166 -0.36 2.36 6.22
N TYR A 167 -0.84 1.43 7.07
CA TYR A 167 -0.98 1.65 8.50
C TYR A 167 0.35 2.02 9.17
N LEU A 168 1.42 1.27 8.92
CA LEU A 168 2.72 1.52 9.51
C LEU A 168 3.36 2.82 9.01
N PHE A 169 3.23 3.17 7.74
CA PHE A 169 3.67 4.46 7.21
C PHE A 169 2.93 5.64 7.86
N ARG A 170 1.67 5.47 8.23
CA ARG A 170 0.88 6.49 8.92
C ARG A 170 1.26 6.62 10.39
N THR A 171 1.39 5.50 11.10
CA THR A 171 1.60 5.46 12.55
C THR A 171 3.06 5.62 12.96
N LEU A 172 3.98 5.32 12.06
CA LEU A 172 5.43 5.50 12.24
C LEU A 172 5.96 6.53 11.23
N PRO A 173 5.55 7.82 11.33
CA PRO A 173 5.87 8.81 10.31
C PRO A 173 7.35 9.16 10.27
N TYR A 174 7.79 9.64 9.13
CA TYR A 174 9.14 10.17 8.99
C TYR A 174 9.29 11.47 9.80
N THR A 175 10.15 11.44 10.81
CA THR A 175 10.34 12.56 11.76
C THR A 175 11.66 13.31 11.56
N SER A 176 12.58 12.81 10.72
CA SER A 176 13.86 13.46 10.50
C SER A 176 13.72 14.75 9.67
N THR A 177 14.50 15.77 10.01
CA THR A 177 14.62 17.00 9.20
C THR A 177 15.57 16.85 8.01
N LYS A 178 16.35 15.75 7.97
CA LYS A 178 17.24 15.42 6.87
C LYS A 178 16.44 14.77 5.76
N SER A 179 16.68 15.15 4.51
CA SER A 179 15.93 14.66 3.33
C SER A 179 16.83 14.04 2.27
N ARG A 180 18.00 13.51 2.67
CA ARG A 180 18.91 12.83 1.75
C ARG A 180 18.32 11.48 1.31
N LEU A 181 18.80 10.97 0.18
CA LEU A 181 18.40 9.65 -0.29
C LEU A 181 18.57 8.57 0.79
N LEU A 182 19.73 8.55 1.49
CA LEU A 182 19.99 7.61 2.59
C LEU A 182 18.91 7.65 3.68
N ASP A 183 18.48 8.85 4.08
CA ASP A 183 17.50 9.02 5.15
C ASP A 183 16.13 8.45 4.72
N GLN A 184 15.72 8.74 3.48
CA GLN A 184 14.44 8.26 2.93
C GLN A 184 14.46 6.76 2.60
N MET A 185 15.57 6.25 2.06
CA MET A 185 15.77 4.82 1.82
C MET A 185 15.64 4.02 3.11
N LEU A 186 16.36 4.43 4.15
CA LEU A 186 16.34 3.73 5.44
C LEU A 186 14.99 3.82 6.14
N TYR A 187 14.34 4.99 6.12
CA TYR A 187 12.99 5.10 6.68
C TYR A 187 12.03 4.10 6.03
N ARG A 188 11.91 4.14 4.69
CA ARG A 188 11.00 3.27 3.96
C ARG A 188 11.44 1.80 4.01
N GLY A 189 12.75 1.55 3.95
CA GLY A 189 13.31 0.21 4.04
C GLY A 189 13.08 -0.45 5.40
N LYS A 190 13.19 0.30 6.51
CA LYS A 190 12.84 -0.17 7.86
C LYS A 190 11.37 -0.57 7.98
N VAL A 191 10.46 0.26 7.41
CA VAL A 191 9.04 -0.09 7.41
C VAL A 191 8.80 -1.39 6.63
N MET A 192 9.37 -1.54 5.44
CA MET A 192 9.21 -2.77 4.65
C MET A 192 9.88 -3.98 5.31
N TYR A 193 11.02 -3.79 6.00
CA TYR A 193 11.62 -4.84 6.83
C TYR A 193 10.68 -5.26 7.97
N LEU A 194 10.06 -4.30 8.66
CA LEU A 194 9.05 -4.59 9.69
C LEU A 194 7.83 -5.33 9.13
N VAL A 195 7.33 -4.93 7.95
CA VAL A 195 6.24 -5.64 7.26
C VAL A 195 6.64 -7.10 6.97
N ALA A 196 7.88 -7.33 6.55
CA ALA A 196 8.39 -8.70 6.34
C ALA A 196 8.48 -9.52 7.64
N GLN A 197 8.77 -8.88 8.78
CA GLN A 197 8.72 -9.56 10.08
C GLN A 197 7.26 -9.85 10.52
N ILE A 198 6.32 -8.99 10.16
CA ILE A 198 4.89 -9.19 10.40
C ILE A 198 4.32 -10.33 9.53
N PHE A 199 4.76 -10.45 8.29
CA PHE A 199 4.36 -11.51 7.35
C PHE A 199 5.55 -12.45 7.08
N ASP A 200 6.07 -13.09 8.14
CA ASP A 200 7.26 -13.95 8.11
C ASP A 200 7.12 -15.24 7.28
N ASP A 201 5.91 -15.55 6.87
CA ASP A 201 5.55 -16.63 5.96
C ASP A 201 5.53 -16.20 4.49
N LEU A 202 5.59 -14.89 4.20
CA LEU A 202 5.67 -14.38 2.83
C LEU A 202 7.14 -14.22 2.39
N PRO A 203 7.46 -14.57 1.14
CA PRO A 203 8.78 -14.28 0.59
C PRO A 203 8.94 -12.77 0.37
N GLY A 204 10.18 -12.25 0.48
CA GLY A 204 10.46 -10.82 0.40
C GLY A 204 10.00 -10.15 -0.88
N TYR A 205 9.93 -10.87 -2.01
CA TYR A 205 9.41 -10.31 -3.27
C TYR A 205 7.91 -10.00 -3.20
N GLU A 206 7.11 -10.80 -2.47
CA GLU A 206 5.68 -10.51 -2.25
C GLU A 206 5.51 -9.25 -1.39
N VAL A 207 6.33 -9.12 -0.33
CA VAL A 207 6.31 -7.91 0.53
C VAL A 207 6.70 -6.67 -0.26
N MET A 208 7.69 -6.77 -1.16
CA MET A 208 8.09 -5.65 -2.03
C MET A 208 7.11 -5.40 -3.19
N GLY A 209 6.15 -6.28 -3.43
CA GLY A 209 5.28 -6.23 -4.62
C GLY A 209 6.07 -6.43 -5.92
N TRP A 210 7.14 -7.20 -5.88
CA TRP A 210 7.98 -7.53 -7.03
C TRP A 210 7.69 -8.93 -7.56
N THR A 211 8.13 -9.23 -8.79
CA THR A 211 8.21 -10.61 -9.24
C THR A 211 9.42 -11.29 -8.60
N LYS A 212 9.36 -12.64 -8.57
CA LYS A 212 10.49 -13.44 -8.09
C LYS A 212 11.77 -13.20 -8.91
N GLU A 213 11.61 -12.95 -10.19
CA GLU A 213 12.72 -12.64 -11.12
C GLU A 213 13.37 -11.30 -10.79
N GLN A 214 12.56 -10.26 -10.52
CA GLN A 214 13.05 -8.93 -10.09
C GLN A 214 13.82 -9.02 -8.77
N TRP A 215 13.29 -9.75 -7.81
CA TRP A 215 13.97 -9.98 -6.53
C TRP A 215 15.31 -10.70 -6.72
N ASN A 216 15.30 -11.80 -7.48
CA ASN A 216 16.51 -12.57 -7.73
C ASN A 216 17.56 -11.75 -8.47
N TRP A 217 17.15 -10.90 -9.43
CA TRP A 217 18.07 -9.98 -10.09
C TRP A 217 18.71 -9.03 -9.09
N CYS A 218 17.94 -8.42 -8.18
CA CYS A 218 18.49 -7.53 -7.16
C CYS A 218 19.49 -8.25 -6.24
N VAL A 219 19.16 -9.45 -5.76
CA VAL A 219 20.06 -10.24 -4.90
C VAL A 219 21.36 -10.62 -5.62
N GLN A 220 21.29 -11.02 -6.88
CA GLN A 220 22.47 -11.38 -7.67
C GLN A 220 23.36 -10.17 -8.00
N ASN A 221 22.77 -9.00 -8.10
CA ASN A 221 23.49 -7.76 -8.46
C ASN A 221 23.71 -6.80 -7.28
N GLU A 222 23.40 -7.21 -6.05
CA GLU A 222 23.40 -6.35 -4.85
C GLU A 222 24.70 -5.54 -4.70
N ARG A 223 25.84 -6.20 -4.87
CA ARG A 223 27.15 -5.57 -4.83
C ARG A 223 27.34 -4.52 -5.93
N ALA A 224 26.95 -4.83 -7.16
CA ALA A 224 27.07 -3.89 -8.27
C ALA A 224 26.14 -2.69 -8.10
N ILE A 225 24.91 -2.91 -7.64
CA ILE A 225 23.94 -1.86 -7.29
C ILE A 225 24.57 -0.93 -6.24
N TRP A 226 25.11 -1.49 -5.17
CA TRP A 226 25.72 -0.71 -4.09
C TRP A 226 26.90 0.14 -4.61
N HIS A 227 27.76 -0.43 -5.46
CA HIS A 227 28.87 0.32 -6.06
C HIS A 227 28.37 1.50 -6.91
N VAL A 228 27.32 1.32 -7.71
CA VAL A 228 26.73 2.41 -8.51
C VAL A 228 26.26 3.56 -7.63
N VAL A 229 25.53 3.25 -6.54
CA VAL A 229 25.02 4.26 -5.60
C VAL A 229 26.15 5.01 -4.91
N MET A 230 27.22 4.30 -4.51
CA MET A 230 28.39 4.89 -3.85
C MET A 230 29.23 5.74 -4.79
N ASP A 231 29.52 5.26 -6.00
CA ASP A 231 30.31 5.98 -7.00
C ASP A 231 29.66 7.29 -7.44
N LYS A 232 28.33 7.27 -7.60
CA LYS A 232 27.53 8.46 -7.90
C LYS A 232 27.36 9.39 -6.68
N ARG A 233 27.70 8.94 -5.48
CA ARG A 233 27.44 9.64 -4.20
C ARG A 233 25.98 9.99 -3.98
N ASP A 234 25.07 9.15 -4.50
CA ASP A 234 23.64 9.44 -4.47
C ASP A 234 23.03 9.41 -3.06
N LEU A 235 23.64 8.65 -2.13
CA LEU A 235 23.17 8.57 -0.73
C LEU A 235 22.99 9.92 -0.04
N PHE A 236 23.80 10.92 -0.41
CA PHE A 236 23.80 12.24 0.24
C PHE A 236 23.04 13.30 -0.55
N LYS A 237 22.49 12.95 -1.70
CA LYS A 237 21.71 13.84 -2.53
C LYS A 237 20.31 14.07 -1.96
N THR A 238 19.78 15.27 -2.22
CA THR A 238 18.46 15.74 -1.77
C THR A 238 17.55 16.15 -2.93
N GLU A 239 18.06 16.09 -4.16
CA GLU A 239 17.33 16.47 -5.36
C GLU A 239 16.15 15.54 -5.59
N SER A 240 14.96 16.12 -5.72
CA SER A 240 13.70 15.39 -5.87
C SER A 240 13.76 14.35 -6.99
N LEU A 241 14.37 14.68 -8.13
CA LEU A 241 14.50 13.77 -9.26
C LEU A 241 15.28 12.50 -8.90
N ILE A 242 16.37 12.64 -8.12
CA ILE A 242 17.17 11.50 -7.68
C ILE A 242 16.37 10.66 -6.67
N LEU A 243 15.74 11.32 -5.68
CA LEU A 243 14.94 10.61 -4.69
C LEU A 243 13.79 9.83 -5.35
N THR A 244 13.03 10.46 -6.24
CA THR A 244 11.91 9.80 -6.92
C THR A 244 12.38 8.65 -7.79
N GLY A 245 13.53 8.76 -8.47
CA GLY A 245 14.13 7.71 -9.28
C GLY A 245 14.43 6.43 -8.49
N TYR A 246 14.89 6.56 -7.23
CA TYR A 246 15.17 5.40 -6.38
C TYR A 246 13.98 4.89 -5.57
N LEU A 247 13.04 5.75 -5.20
CA LEU A 247 12.05 5.47 -4.15
C LEU A 247 10.62 5.25 -4.66
N ASN A 248 10.30 5.77 -5.84
CA ASN A 248 8.94 5.67 -6.35
C ASN A 248 8.73 4.41 -7.18
N ASP A 249 7.47 4.04 -7.34
CA ASP A 249 7.07 3.03 -8.31
C ASP A 249 7.46 3.45 -9.72
N GLY A 250 7.85 2.48 -10.50
CA GLY A 250 8.23 2.66 -11.88
C GLY A 250 8.53 1.31 -12.54
N PRO A 251 8.63 1.27 -13.87
CA PRO A 251 8.99 0.05 -14.57
C PRO A 251 10.42 -0.40 -14.23
N PHE A 252 11.30 0.54 -13.90
CA PHE A 252 12.70 0.30 -13.54
C PHE A 252 13.30 1.50 -12.79
N THR A 253 14.41 1.27 -12.09
CA THR A 253 15.24 2.30 -11.45
C THR A 253 16.35 2.73 -12.41
N SER A 254 16.11 3.76 -13.21
CA SER A 254 17.00 4.23 -14.29
C SER A 254 18.38 4.67 -13.81
N GLU A 255 18.48 5.11 -12.55
CA GLU A 255 19.72 5.51 -11.89
C GLU A 255 20.73 4.37 -11.81
N VAL A 256 20.24 3.12 -11.84
CA VAL A 256 21.08 1.91 -11.74
C VAL A 256 21.07 1.12 -13.04
N SER A 257 19.91 0.67 -13.49
CA SER A 257 19.75 -0.16 -14.70
C SER A 257 18.29 -0.21 -15.16
N GLN A 258 18.05 -0.48 -16.42
CA GLN A 258 16.70 -0.79 -16.94
C GLN A 258 16.19 -2.17 -16.46
N ASP A 259 17.07 -3.04 -15.98
CA ASP A 259 16.70 -4.34 -15.40
C ASP A 259 16.38 -4.23 -13.89
N ALA A 260 16.76 -3.11 -13.25
CA ALA A 260 16.52 -2.88 -11.85
C ALA A 260 15.06 -2.48 -11.62
N PRO A 261 14.27 -3.18 -10.80
CA PRO A 261 12.86 -2.82 -10.56
C PRO A 261 12.72 -1.44 -9.93
N GLY A 262 11.55 -0.83 -10.06
CA GLY A 262 11.21 0.39 -9.31
C GLY A 262 11.32 0.17 -7.80
N ARG A 263 11.43 1.25 -7.04
CA ARG A 263 11.62 1.24 -5.57
C ARG A 263 12.90 0.56 -5.08
N LEU A 264 13.92 0.44 -5.94
CA LEU A 264 15.20 -0.21 -5.58
C LEU A 264 15.84 0.40 -4.33
N GLY A 265 15.70 1.71 -4.14
CA GLY A 265 16.20 2.39 -2.94
C GLY A 265 15.52 1.90 -1.65
N ILE A 266 14.24 1.56 -1.69
CA ILE A 266 13.51 0.99 -0.55
C ILE A 266 14.09 -0.39 -0.20
N TRP A 267 14.34 -1.22 -1.21
CA TRP A 267 14.95 -2.53 -1.03
C TRP A 267 16.38 -2.43 -0.46
N LEU A 268 17.19 -1.49 -0.95
CA LEU A 268 18.52 -1.23 -0.35
C LEU A 268 18.41 -0.80 1.11
N GLY A 269 17.45 0.07 1.44
CA GLY A 269 17.16 0.46 2.82
C GLY A 269 16.77 -0.72 3.70
N TRP A 270 15.98 -1.65 3.18
CA TRP A 270 15.65 -2.90 3.87
C TRP A 270 16.90 -3.75 4.10
N ARG A 271 17.72 -3.96 3.07
CA ARG A 271 18.98 -4.75 3.21
C ARG A 271 19.94 -4.17 4.24
N ILE A 272 20.03 -2.83 4.31
CA ILE A 272 20.82 -2.15 5.35
C ILE A 272 20.20 -2.37 6.74
N ALA A 273 18.88 -2.25 6.88
CA ALA A 273 18.19 -2.48 8.14
C ALA A 273 18.35 -3.93 8.62
N GLU A 274 18.21 -4.90 7.72
CA GLU A 274 18.43 -6.33 8.00
C GLU A 274 19.86 -6.59 8.45
N SER A 275 20.87 -6.01 7.77
CA SER A 275 22.26 -6.11 8.16
C SER A 275 22.50 -5.47 9.53
N TYR A 276 21.87 -4.31 9.81
CA TYR A 276 21.93 -3.65 11.11
C TYR A 276 21.42 -4.56 12.22
N MET A 277 20.25 -5.17 12.05
CA MET A 277 19.68 -6.08 13.04
C MET A 277 20.52 -7.34 13.24
N THR A 278 21.16 -7.84 12.17
CA THR A 278 22.06 -9.00 12.24
C THR A 278 23.34 -8.72 13.05
N HIS A 279 23.86 -7.49 12.98
CA HIS A 279 25.11 -7.13 13.68
C HIS A 279 24.87 -6.49 15.07
N ASN A 280 23.61 -6.24 15.44
CA ASN A 280 23.24 -5.61 16.70
C ASN A 280 22.09 -6.41 17.35
N GLU A 281 22.38 -7.63 17.78
CA GLU A 281 21.39 -8.62 18.27
C GLU A 281 20.59 -8.16 19.48
N ASP A 282 21.09 -7.21 20.26
CA ASP A 282 20.38 -6.63 21.42
C ASP A 282 19.33 -5.57 21.03
N VAL A 283 19.30 -5.12 19.76
CA VAL A 283 18.36 -4.11 19.28
C VAL A 283 17.03 -4.74 18.93
N THR A 284 15.95 -4.18 19.46
CA THR A 284 14.59 -4.59 19.15
C THR A 284 14.07 -3.95 17.86
N LEU A 285 12.98 -4.50 17.28
CA LEU A 285 12.32 -3.88 16.13
C LEU A 285 11.79 -2.48 16.43
N GLN A 286 11.30 -2.25 17.65
CA GLN A 286 10.84 -0.93 18.10
C GLN A 286 11.98 0.07 18.17
N GLU A 287 13.14 -0.33 18.67
CA GLU A 287 14.34 0.52 18.72
C GLU A 287 14.89 0.81 17.32
N LEU A 288 14.91 -0.18 16.40
CA LEU A 288 15.22 0.06 14.99
C LEU A 288 14.29 1.11 14.40
N MET A 289 12.98 0.98 14.62
CA MET A 289 12.01 1.94 14.05
C MET A 289 12.17 3.34 14.66
N ALA A 290 12.49 3.44 15.94
CA ALA A 290 12.71 4.72 16.64
C ALA A 290 14.03 5.41 16.29
N GLU A 291 15.05 4.66 15.81
CA GLU A 291 16.34 5.26 15.45
C GLU A 291 16.20 6.15 14.20
N GLY A 292 16.35 7.44 14.39
CA GLY A 292 16.22 8.45 13.32
C GLY A 292 17.53 8.79 12.60
N ASP A 293 18.68 8.35 13.11
CA ASP A 293 19.98 8.63 12.48
C ASP A 293 20.36 7.56 11.46
N ALA A 294 20.02 7.83 10.21
CA ALA A 294 20.31 6.95 9.08
C ALA A 294 21.82 6.67 8.90
N GLN A 295 22.67 7.65 9.22
CA GLN A 295 24.13 7.49 9.13
C GLN A 295 24.63 6.49 10.18
N LYS A 296 24.13 6.59 11.40
CA LYS A 296 24.45 5.66 12.49
C LYS A 296 23.99 4.22 12.13
N ILE A 297 22.79 4.06 11.59
CA ILE A 297 22.32 2.74 11.13
C ILE A 297 23.24 2.19 10.05
N LEU A 298 23.60 3.00 9.04
CA LEU A 298 24.49 2.56 7.97
C LEU A 298 25.87 2.12 8.51
N GLU A 299 26.48 2.90 9.40
CA GLU A 299 27.78 2.59 9.99
C GLU A 299 27.75 1.30 10.82
N LEU A 300 26.74 1.16 11.70
CA LEU A 300 26.63 0.00 12.58
C LEU A 300 26.08 -1.24 11.87
N SER A 301 25.46 -1.08 10.70
CA SER A 301 25.01 -2.22 9.88
C SER A 301 26.18 -3.02 9.31
N LEU A 302 27.34 -2.41 9.17
CA LEU A 302 28.50 -2.99 8.46
C LEU A 302 28.17 -3.47 7.04
N TYR A 303 27.13 -2.90 6.43
CA TYR A 303 26.61 -3.31 5.12
C TYR A 303 27.65 -3.10 4.02
N LYS A 304 28.15 -4.22 3.50
CA LYS A 304 29.15 -4.29 2.42
C LYS A 304 28.86 -5.55 1.57
N PRO A 305 27.87 -5.53 0.70
CA PRO A 305 27.47 -6.67 -0.12
C PRO A 305 28.53 -7.11 -1.13
#